data_510e82416046564c2238b3f2316e1f8e
#
_entry.id   510e82416046564c2238b3f2316e1f8e
#
_cell.length_a   1.000
_cell.length_b   1.000
_cell.length_c   1.000
_cell.angle_alpha   90.00
_cell.angle_beta   90.00
_cell.angle_gamma   90.00
#
_symmetry.space_group_name_H-M   'P 1'
#
loop_
_entity.id
_entity.type
_entity.pdbx_description
1 polymer ?
#
loop_
_entity_poly.entity_id
_entity_poly.type
_entity_poly.pdbx_seq_one_letter_code
_entity_poly.pdbx_strand_id
1 'polypeptide(L)'
;RIKLSRDAGFWPAFWAFGFHNEIDFFEYYPSDDLYTFYTHSWDIPIINNVPRASETTGKKYDLNLTEDWHIYAAEYDPFYIRFYIDGILMHTFAKLNILPNRPVSGCTIAQGTYRVSPAYPFDGAPMATILGNNIHDVNQVNEDLLPNTMEIDYVRVYQENALSVHN
;
A
#
# COMPACT_ATOMS: atom_id res chain seq x y z
N ARG A 1 -0.80 9.28 12.61
CA ARG A 1 -0.42 10.68 12.31
C ARG A 1 1.09 10.77 12.39
N ILE A 2 1.71 11.16 11.29
CA ILE A 2 3.16 11.06 11.09
C ILE A 2 3.64 12.37 10.46
N LYS A 3 4.86 12.80 10.86
CA LYS A 3 5.61 13.84 10.17
C LYS A 3 6.88 13.22 9.60
N LEU A 4 7.07 13.42 8.30
CA LEU A 4 8.18 12.86 7.55
C LEU A 4 9.31 13.86 7.39
N SER A 5 10.53 13.35 7.20
CA SER A 5 11.67 14.15 6.75
C SER A 5 11.79 14.09 5.22
N ARG A 6 12.35 15.15 4.65
CA ARG A 6 12.66 15.30 3.23
C ARG A 6 14.05 14.81 2.84
N ASP A 7 14.83 14.34 3.80
CA ASP A 7 16.25 14.06 3.54
C ASP A 7 16.40 12.88 2.57
N ALA A 8 17.14 13.13 1.50
CA ALA A 8 17.42 12.14 0.48
C ALA A 8 18.15 10.92 1.05
N GLY A 9 18.00 9.79 0.38
CA GLY A 9 18.62 8.53 0.78
C GLY A 9 17.84 7.74 1.82
N PHE A 10 16.82 8.33 2.45
CA PHE A 10 15.93 7.64 3.37
C PHE A 10 14.70 7.06 2.68
N TRP A 11 14.01 6.18 3.39
CA TRP A 11 12.81 5.49 2.93
C TRP A 11 11.85 5.25 4.12
N PRO A 12 11.12 6.30 4.52
CA PRO A 12 10.07 6.13 5.50
C PRO A 12 8.89 5.38 4.92
N ALA A 13 8.37 4.44 5.70
CA ALA A 13 7.25 3.60 5.34
C ALA A 13 6.32 3.34 6.53
N PHE A 14 5.05 3.19 6.22
CA PHE A 14 4.01 2.69 7.11
C PHE A 14 3.28 1.57 6.38
N TRP A 15 3.37 0.36 6.92
CA TRP A 15 2.92 -0.84 6.24
C TRP A 15 2.41 -1.89 7.21
N ALA A 16 1.75 -2.90 6.69
CA ALA A 16 1.31 -4.06 7.44
C ALA A 16 1.77 -5.33 6.74
N PHE A 17 2.33 -6.24 7.50
CA PHE A 17 2.89 -7.50 7.00
C PHE A 17 2.33 -8.69 7.77
N GLY A 18 1.93 -9.71 7.06
CA GLY A 18 1.50 -10.99 7.60
C GLY A 18 2.15 -12.15 6.85
N PHE A 19 1.73 -13.36 7.17
CA PHE A 19 2.38 -14.59 6.67
C PHE A 19 2.51 -14.63 5.13
N HIS A 20 1.51 -14.12 4.43
CA HIS A 20 1.45 -14.16 2.96
C HIS A 20 1.12 -12.81 2.33
N ASN A 21 0.77 -11.82 3.11
CA ASN A 21 0.17 -10.58 2.64
C ASN A 21 0.94 -9.38 3.15
N GLU A 22 0.96 -8.33 2.34
CA GLU A 22 1.53 -7.04 2.68
C GLU A 22 0.65 -5.92 2.11
N ILE A 23 0.46 -4.90 2.91
CA ILE A 23 -0.23 -3.67 2.51
C ILE A 23 0.64 -2.51 2.93
N ASP A 24 1.15 -1.76 1.96
CA ASP A 24 1.94 -0.57 2.24
C ASP A 24 1.01 0.64 2.22
N PHE A 25 0.71 1.16 3.40
CA PHE A 25 -0.17 2.32 3.56
C PHE A 25 0.46 3.57 2.99
N PHE A 26 1.75 3.65 3.01
CA PHE A 26 2.61 4.47 2.15
C PHE A 26 4.06 3.99 2.23
N GLU A 27 4.77 4.24 1.15
CA GLU A 27 6.22 4.35 1.10
C GLU A 27 6.55 5.73 0.51
N TYR A 28 7.49 6.42 1.10
CA TYR A 28 7.94 7.72 0.60
C TYR A 28 9.40 7.68 0.21
N TYR A 29 9.68 8.18 -0.97
CA TYR A 29 11.02 8.29 -1.55
C TYR A 29 11.40 9.76 -1.68
N PRO A 30 12.08 10.36 -0.68
CA PRO A 30 12.40 11.78 -0.66
C PRO A 30 13.17 12.28 -1.87
N SER A 31 14.08 11.44 -2.42
CA SER A 31 14.89 11.81 -3.59
C SER A 31 14.05 12.12 -4.83
N ASP A 32 12.91 11.46 -4.97
CA ASP A 32 12.01 11.60 -6.11
C ASP A 32 10.72 12.34 -5.74
N ASP A 33 10.55 12.70 -4.46
CA ASP A 33 9.30 13.23 -3.90
C ASP A 33 8.10 12.34 -4.27
N LEU A 34 8.29 11.03 -4.13
CA LEU A 34 7.35 10.02 -4.59
C LEU A 34 6.71 9.30 -3.40
N TYR A 35 5.37 9.36 -3.33
CA TYR A 35 4.56 8.53 -2.45
C TYR A 35 3.97 7.38 -3.23
N THR A 36 4.12 6.17 -2.70
CA THR A 36 3.60 4.96 -3.31
C THR A 36 2.72 4.18 -2.34
N PHE A 37 1.76 3.47 -2.89
CA PHE A 37 0.88 2.55 -2.19
C PHE A 37 0.97 1.19 -2.85
N TYR A 38 1.19 0.14 -2.06
CA TYR A 38 1.36 -1.21 -2.59
C TYR A 38 0.46 -2.21 -1.88
N THR A 39 0.16 -3.29 -2.58
CA THR A 39 -0.32 -4.53 -2.00
C THR A 39 0.47 -5.68 -2.58
N HIS A 40 0.85 -6.63 -1.74
CA HIS A 40 1.61 -7.80 -2.17
C HIS A 40 1.00 -9.07 -1.63
N SER A 41 1.04 -10.12 -2.44
CA SER A 41 0.82 -11.48 -2.01
C SER A 41 2.08 -12.29 -2.29
N TRP A 42 2.67 -12.84 -1.24
CA TRP A 42 4.00 -13.46 -1.30
C TRP A 42 3.98 -14.94 -1.66
N ASP A 43 2.83 -15.61 -1.53
CA ASP A 43 2.67 -17.06 -1.71
C ASP A 43 1.96 -17.49 -2.99
N ILE A 44 1.83 -16.62 -3.94
CA ILE A 44 1.32 -17.04 -5.25
C ILE A 44 2.38 -17.91 -5.90
N PRO A 45 2.10 -19.20 -6.14
CA PRO A 45 3.05 -20.08 -6.82
C PRO A 45 3.43 -19.44 -8.14
N ILE A 46 4.73 -19.48 -8.45
CA ILE A 46 5.23 -19.07 -9.75
C ILE A 46 4.64 -20.01 -10.79
N ILE A 47 3.58 -19.57 -11.46
CA ILE A 47 3.00 -20.30 -12.59
C ILE A 47 3.65 -19.76 -13.85
N ASN A 48 4.35 -20.61 -14.59
CA ASN A 48 5.01 -20.27 -15.85
C ASN A 48 6.08 -19.17 -15.76
N ASN A 49 6.89 -19.14 -14.74
CA ASN A 49 7.93 -18.14 -14.51
C ASN A 49 7.41 -16.69 -14.39
N VAL A 50 6.15 -16.50 -14.12
CA VAL A 50 5.60 -15.17 -13.81
C VAL A 50 5.96 -14.84 -12.37
N PRO A 51 6.69 -13.74 -12.11
CA PRO A 51 7.03 -13.33 -10.77
C PRO A 51 5.76 -13.03 -9.95
N ARG A 52 5.92 -13.01 -8.62
CA ARG A 52 4.88 -12.69 -7.63
C ARG A 52 3.98 -11.57 -8.13
N ALA A 53 2.69 -11.80 -8.10
CA ALA A 53 1.75 -10.79 -8.52
C ALA A 53 1.67 -9.72 -7.42
N SER A 54 2.11 -8.53 -7.74
CA SER A 54 1.90 -7.35 -6.92
C SER A 54 1.05 -6.36 -7.70
N GLU A 55 0.07 -5.74 -7.06
CA GLU A 55 -0.56 -4.54 -7.56
C GLU A 55 0.10 -3.35 -6.90
N THR A 56 0.53 -2.42 -7.72
CA THR A 56 1.24 -1.24 -7.25
C THR A 56 0.74 0.00 -7.96
N THR A 57 0.72 1.12 -7.25
CA THR A 57 0.64 2.43 -7.88
C THR A 57 1.69 3.34 -7.26
N GLY A 58 2.51 3.91 -8.12
CA GLY A 58 3.41 4.99 -7.73
C GLY A 58 2.88 6.28 -8.32
N LYS A 59 2.73 7.30 -7.51
CA LYS A 59 2.28 8.61 -7.95
C LYS A 59 3.00 9.70 -7.18
N LYS A 60 3.48 10.67 -7.94
CA LYS A 60 4.01 11.90 -7.36
C LYS A 60 2.83 12.82 -7.02
N TYR A 61 2.82 13.32 -5.80
CA TYR A 61 1.85 14.29 -5.34
C TYR A 61 2.56 15.61 -5.09
N ASP A 62 2.00 16.69 -5.62
CA ASP A 62 2.44 18.08 -5.36
C ASP A 62 1.94 18.56 -3.98
N LEU A 63 2.06 17.68 -2.98
CA LEU A 63 1.71 17.98 -1.61
C LEU A 63 2.98 18.05 -0.80
N ASN A 64 3.15 19.14 -0.06
CA ASN A 64 4.24 19.23 0.90
C ASN A 64 3.87 18.44 2.16
N LEU A 65 4.14 17.14 2.13
CA LEU A 65 3.82 16.22 3.22
C LEU A 65 4.97 16.05 4.23
N THR A 66 6.03 16.83 4.11
CA THR A 66 7.21 16.73 5.00
C THR A 66 7.36 17.91 5.95
N GLU A 67 6.60 18.99 5.75
CA GLU A 67 6.70 20.17 6.60
C GLU A 67 5.80 20.12 7.83
N ASP A 68 4.76 19.29 7.82
CA ASP A 68 3.78 19.20 8.90
C ASP A 68 3.34 17.76 9.18
N TRP A 69 2.44 17.64 10.11
CA TRP A 69 1.81 16.40 10.51
C TRP A 69 0.67 16.02 9.58
N HIS A 70 0.74 14.83 8.98
CA HIS A 70 -0.31 14.29 8.13
C HIS A 70 -0.87 13.00 8.70
N ILE A 71 -2.12 12.69 8.36
CA ILE A 71 -2.80 11.45 8.73
C ILE A 71 -2.78 10.53 7.51
N TYR A 72 -2.01 9.45 7.60
CA TYR A 72 -1.98 8.38 6.62
C TYR A 72 -2.90 7.27 7.10
N ALA A 73 -3.82 6.82 6.26
CA ALA A 73 -4.78 5.81 6.63
C ALA A 73 -5.08 4.85 5.49
N ALA A 74 -5.46 3.62 5.84
CA ALA A 74 -6.06 2.69 4.90
C ALA A 74 -7.30 2.04 5.51
N GLU A 75 -8.28 1.80 4.66
CA GLU A 75 -9.41 0.93 4.93
C GLU A 75 -9.20 -0.37 4.15
N TYR A 76 -9.39 -1.48 4.83
CA TYR A 76 -9.30 -2.80 4.24
C TYR A 76 -10.60 -3.56 4.52
N ASP A 77 -11.31 -3.92 3.47
CA ASP A 77 -12.53 -4.71 3.52
C ASP A 77 -12.43 -5.92 2.57
N PRO A 78 -13.37 -6.86 2.54
CA PRO A 78 -13.29 -8.02 1.65
C PRO A 78 -13.27 -7.71 0.15
N PHE A 79 -13.49 -6.47 -0.25
CA PHE A 79 -13.64 -6.08 -1.66
C PHE A 79 -12.65 -5.01 -2.10
N TYR A 80 -12.20 -4.13 -1.18
CA TYR A 80 -11.38 -2.97 -1.49
C TYR A 80 -10.33 -2.70 -0.42
N ILE A 81 -9.20 -2.15 -0.84
CA ILE A 81 -8.28 -1.44 0.01
C ILE A 81 -8.26 0.00 -0.49
N ARG A 82 -8.53 0.95 0.41
CA ARG A 82 -8.57 2.38 0.11
C ARG A 82 -7.52 3.10 0.93
N PHE A 83 -6.75 3.94 0.27
CA PHE A 83 -5.67 4.69 0.90
C PHE A 83 -6.03 6.16 0.96
N TYR A 84 -5.76 6.79 2.10
CA TYR A 84 -6.11 8.17 2.37
C TYR A 84 -4.91 8.92 2.93
N ILE A 85 -4.82 10.20 2.56
CA ILE A 85 -3.97 11.20 3.22
C ILE A 85 -4.89 12.35 3.66
N ASP A 86 -4.87 12.67 4.95
CA ASP A 86 -5.72 13.71 5.57
C ASP A 86 -7.22 13.59 5.22
N GLY A 87 -7.72 12.36 5.14
CA GLY A 87 -9.10 12.06 4.80
C GLY A 87 -9.42 12.14 3.30
N ILE A 88 -8.46 12.49 2.47
CA ILE A 88 -8.62 12.51 1.01
C ILE A 88 -8.28 11.14 0.45
N LEU A 89 -9.21 10.54 -0.30
CA LEU A 89 -8.99 9.26 -0.99
C LEU A 89 -7.94 9.44 -2.09
N MET A 90 -6.81 8.76 -1.93
CA MET A 90 -5.68 8.81 -2.86
C MET A 90 -5.72 7.66 -3.86
N HIS A 91 -6.05 6.46 -3.40
CA HIS A 91 -6.08 5.29 -4.26
C HIS A 91 -7.02 4.20 -3.73
N THR A 92 -7.50 3.36 -4.65
CA THR A 92 -8.32 2.18 -4.33
C THR A 92 -7.80 0.98 -5.10
N PHE A 93 -7.44 -0.08 -4.40
CA PHE A 93 -7.26 -1.40 -4.98
C PHE A 93 -8.55 -2.21 -4.83
N ALA A 94 -9.02 -2.76 -5.94
CA ALA A 94 -10.19 -3.63 -5.96
C ALA A 94 -9.77 -5.10 -5.99
N LYS A 95 -10.44 -5.94 -5.22
CA LYS A 95 -10.27 -7.39 -5.27
C LYS A 95 -10.65 -7.98 -6.63
N LEU A 96 -11.69 -7.42 -7.23
CA LEU A 96 -12.18 -7.84 -8.54
C LEU A 96 -11.92 -6.73 -9.55
N ASN A 97 -11.13 -7.04 -10.57
CA ASN A 97 -10.87 -6.16 -11.69
C ASN A 97 -11.66 -6.62 -12.92
N ILE A 98 -12.27 -5.67 -13.63
CA ILE A 98 -12.90 -5.94 -14.91
C ILE A 98 -11.80 -6.16 -15.94
N LEU A 99 -11.76 -7.33 -16.56
CA LEU A 99 -10.83 -7.58 -17.66
C LEU A 99 -11.29 -6.79 -18.89
N PRO A 100 -10.39 -6.04 -19.55
CA PRO A 100 -10.69 -5.50 -20.84
C PRO A 100 -11.00 -6.66 -21.82
N ASN A 101 -12.00 -6.48 -22.67
CA ASN A 101 -12.34 -7.44 -23.72
C ASN A 101 -11.12 -7.73 -24.58
N ARG A 102 -10.39 -8.80 -24.28
CA ARG A 102 -9.38 -9.36 -25.17
C ARG A 102 -10.01 -10.57 -25.85
N PRO A 103 -10.08 -10.61 -27.19
CA PRO A 103 -10.44 -11.84 -27.87
C PRO A 103 -9.33 -12.86 -27.61
N VAL A 104 -9.63 -13.85 -26.78
CA VAL A 104 -8.80 -15.05 -26.69
C VAL A 104 -9.24 -15.94 -27.83
N SER A 105 -8.31 -16.33 -28.69
CA SER A 105 -8.58 -17.20 -29.84
C SER A 105 -9.43 -18.40 -29.41
N GLY A 106 -10.65 -18.47 -29.91
CA GLY A 106 -11.57 -19.59 -29.71
C GLY A 106 -12.54 -19.50 -28.51
N CYS A 107 -12.56 -18.41 -27.75
CA CYS A 107 -13.50 -18.24 -26.65
C CYS A 107 -14.06 -16.81 -26.63
N THR A 108 -15.36 -16.67 -26.74
CA THR A 108 -16.03 -15.38 -26.53
C THR A 108 -16.14 -15.17 -25.01
N ILE A 109 -15.28 -14.35 -24.43
CA ILE A 109 -15.45 -13.96 -23.04
C ILE A 109 -16.67 -13.05 -22.95
N ALA A 110 -17.68 -13.49 -22.20
CA ALA A 110 -18.89 -12.71 -21.96
C ALA A 110 -18.54 -11.33 -21.38
N GLN A 111 -19.27 -10.32 -21.80
CA GLN A 111 -19.19 -8.98 -21.26
C GLN A 111 -19.34 -9.04 -19.73
N GLY A 112 -18.32 -8.54 -18.98
CA GLY A 112 -18.36 -8.57 -17.52
C GLY A 112 -17.51 -9.67 -16.87
N THR A 113 -16.51 -10.22 -17.56
CA THR A 113 -15.56 -11.13 -16.92
C THR A 113 -14.71 -10.38 -15.89
N TYR A 114 -14.72 -10.86 -14.65
CA TYR A 114 -13.95 -10.32 -13.58
C TYR A 114 -12.70 -11.20 -13.34
N ARG A 115 -11.60 -10.56 -13.04
CA ARG A 115 -10.40 -11.22 -12.53
C ARG A 115 -10.23 -10.84 -11.07
N VAL A 116 -9.96 -11.84 -10.26
CA VAL A 116 -9.50 -11.60 -8.89
C VAL A 116 -8.08 -11.06 -8.95
N SER A 117 -7.82 -9.95 -8.24
CA SER A 117 -6.47 -9.41 -8.14
C SER A 117 -5.59 -10.38 -7.37
N PRO A 118 -4.47 -10.84 -7.95
CA PRO A 118 -3.60 -11.79 -7.27
C PRO A 118 -2.82 -11.17 -6.11
N ALA A 119 -2.71 -9.85 -6.07
CA ALA A 119 -2.03 -9.12 -5.00
C ALA A 119 -2.96 -8.74 -3.83
N TYR A 120 -4.23 -9.08 -3.93
CA TYR A 120 -5.18 -8.78 -2.86
C TYR A 120 -5.01 -9.78 -1.71
N PRO A 121 -4.88 -9.35 -0.45
CA PRO A 121 -4.77 -10.24 0.70
C PRO A 121 -6.11 -10.95 0.97
N PHE A 122 -6.18 -12.24 0.67
CA PHE A 122 -7.44 -13.00 0.67
C PHE A 122 -7.78 -13.73 1.94
N ASP A 123 -6.77 -14.13 2.68
CA ASP A 123 -6.93 -15.14 3.71
C ASP A 123 -7.38 -14.56 5.05
N GLY A 124 -7.42 -13.22 5.17
CA GLY A 124 -7.74 -12.57 6.44
C GLY A 124 -6.72 -12.88 7.55
N ALA A 125 -5.53 -13.38 7.19
CA ALA A 125 -4.48 -13.66 8.13
C ALA A 125 -4.05 -12.39 8.89
N PRO A 126 -3.73 -12.49 10.16
CA PRO A 126 -3.26 -11.35 10.93
C PRO A 126 -2.02 -10.73 10.32
N MET A 127 -2.01 -9.40 10.25
CA MET A 127 -0.85 -8.61 9.83
C MET A 127 -0.36 -7.75 10.99
N ALA A 128 0.95 -7.67 11.15
CA ALA A 128 1.58 -6.74 12.08
C ALA A 128 1.76 -5.38 11.39
N THR A 129 1.43 -4.32 12.08
CA THR A 129 1.69 -2.96 11.64
C THR A 129 3.15 -2.60 11.89
N ILE A 130 3.82 -2.06 10.89
CA ILE A 130 5.23 -1.72 10.91
C ILE A 130 5.39 -0.26 10.50
N LEU A 131 6.22 0.46 11.23
CA LEU A 131 6.67 1.81 10.93
C LEU A 131 8.19 1.77 10.84
N GLY A 132 8.72 2.23 9.73
CA GLY A 132 10.16 2.20 9.48
C GLY A 132 10.64 3.47 8.80
N ASN A 133 11.86 3.86 9.13
CA ASN A 133 12.60 4.90 8.44
C ASN A 133 13.96 4.32 8.05
N ASN A 134 13.99 3.64 6.93
CA ASN A 134 15.16 2.90 6.46
C ASN A 134 16.06 3.78 5.58
N ILE A 135 17.29 3.35 5.36
CA ILE A 135 18.15 3.91 4.33
C ILE A 135 17.92 3.15 3.03
N HIS A 136 17.48 3.87 2.00
CA HIS A 136 17.28 3.35 0.65
C HIS A 136 18.56 3.41 -0.18
N ASP A 137 19.25 4.57 -0.12
CA ASP A 137 20.52 4.77 -0.82
C ASP A 137 21.49 5.55 0.07
N VAL A 138 22.48 4.85 0.60
CA VAL A 138 23.51 5.42 1.48
C VAL A 138 24.31 6.54 0.82
N ASN A 139 24.48 6.51 -0.52
CA ASN A 139 25.25 7.53 -1.23
C ASN A 139 24.52 8.86 -1.34
N GLN A 140 23.22 8.88 -1.07
CA GLN A 140 22.40 10.09 -1.06
C GLN A 140 22.21 10.67 0.34
N VAL A 141 22.64 9.96 1.38
CA VAL A 141 22.53 10.44 2.76
C VAL A 141 23.52 11.56 3.00
N ASN A 142 23.01 12.71 3.43
CA ASN A 142 23.84 13.81 3.90
C ASN A 142 24.08 13.66 5.41
N GLU A 143 25.30 13.33 5.80
CA GLU A 143 25.66 13.11 7.21
C GLU A 143 25.50 14.36 8.08
N ASP A 144 25.59 15.56 7.49
CA ASP A 144 25.39 16.83 8.21
C ASP A 144 23.93 17.05 8.66
N LEU A 145 22.98 16.30 8.06
CA LEU A 145 21.55 16.36 8.40
C LEU A 145 21.11 15.25 9.37
N LEU A 146 22.04 14.49 9.91
CA LEU A 146 21.72 13.45 10.89
C LEU A 146 21.56 14.04 12.31
N PRO A 147 20.68 13.47 13.14
CA PRO A 147 19.84 12.31 12.85
C PRO A 147 18.63 12.63 11.98
N ASN A 148 18.35 11.80 10.97
CA ASN A 148 17.08 11.87 10.26
C ASN A 148 15.95 11.29 11.12
N THR A 149 14.80 11.95 11.14
CA THR A 149 13.71 11.61 12.06
C THR A 149 12.37 11.49 11.33
N MET A 150 11.69 10.36 11.55
CA MET A 150 10.26 10.23 11.32
C MET A 150 9.54 10.34 12.66
N GLU A 151 8.69 11.35 12.81
CA GLU A 151 7.96 11.58 14.06
C GLU A 151 6.57 10.93 13.98
N ILE A 152 6.18 10.20 15.03
CA ILE A 152 4.90 9.49 15.08
C ILE A 152 4.12 9.99 16.29
N ASP A 153 2.94 10.58 16.07
CA ASP A 153 2.05 11.04 17.12
C ASP A 153 1.19 9.88 17.65
N TYR A 154 0.54 9.16 16.74
CA TYR A 154 -0.25 7.98 17.10
C TYR A 154 -0.39 7.00 15.92
N VAL A 155 -0.66 5.74 16.28
CA VAL A 155 -1.23 4.71 15.42
C VAL A 155 -2.57 4.29 16.01
N ARG A 156 -3.61 4.16 15.20
CA ARG A 156 -4.94 3.72 15.60
C ARG A 156 -5.43 2.65 14.66
N VAL A 157 -5.98 1.58 15.22
CA VAL A 157 -6.62 0.52 14.47
C VAL A 157 -8.09 0.51 14.84
N TYR A 158 -8.95 0.50 13.83
CA TYR A 158 -10.39 0.41 13.99
C TYR A 158 -10.89 -0.87 13.35
N GLN A 159 -11.84 -1.49 13.96
CA GLN A 159 -12.54 -2.63 13.39
C GLN A 159 -14.02 -2.35 13.43
N GLU A 160 -14.71 -2.64 12.33
CA GLU A 160 -16.17 -2.59 12.32
C GLU A 160 -16.71 -3.63 13.31
N ASN A 161 -17.62 -3.21 14.17
CA ASN A 161 -18.31 -4.14 15.06
C ASN A 161 -19.15 -5.08 14.21
N ALA A 162 -18.94 -6.38 14.34
CA ALA A 162 -19.84 -7.36 13.76
C ALA A 162 -21.28 -7.03 14.18
N LEU A 163 -22.11 -6.66 13.23
CA LEU A 163 -23.54 -6.48 13.47
C LEU A 163 -24.04 -7.78 14.11
N SER A 164 -24.48 -7.72 15.37
CA SER A 164 -25.17 -8.84 15.97
C SER A 164 -26.47 -9.04 15.20
N VAL A 165 -26.47 -10.00 14.30
CA VAL A 165 -27.69 -10.46 13.67
C VAL A 165 -28.47 -11.15 14.80
N HIS A 166 -29.36 -10.41 15.40
CA HIS A 166 -30.37 -11.00 16.28
C HIS A 166 -31.35 -11.73 15.36
N ASN A 167 -31.23 -13.08 15.35
CA ASN A 167 -32.24 -13.97 14.80
C ASN A 167 -33.52 -13.91 15.66
#